data_0456d10ecc788b567eeac5d2fb1602c1
#
_entry.id   0456d10ecc788b567eeac5d2fb1602c1
#
_cell.length_a   1.000
_cell.length_b   1.000
_cell.length_c   1.000
_cell.angle_alpha   90.00
_cell.angle_beta   90.00
_cell.angle_gamma   90.00
#
_symmetry.space_group_name_H-M   'P 1'
#
loop_
_entity.id
_entity.type
_entity.pdbx_description
1 polymer ?
#
loop_
_entity_poly.entity_id
_entity_poly.type
_entity_poly.pdbx_seq_one_letter_code
_entity_poly.pdbx_strand_id
1 'polypeptide(L)'
;MPSLNAALVRGAVTSPFKRAGRPGAALPADRAVRPAAPIAAGPLASYRRICGFTGPDTLPLTYPHVLGFPLAMRLMTARRFPLPVVGLVHTWIEITRHRTLHPTDRPELTVYAESLAPHRRGTEVTMVTEARLAGELLWESRSGYLSRHTTHPGTAGTAPDPDPGPAGTGPTPAPTHTAPAPRNPTPVPELPAVAEWRLPGDLGRRYGAASGDRNPIHLYPLTARLFGFPRPIAHGMWTVARCLAETPEPDEVHVVRADFRAPVLLPATVTYAADATGFQLRSAGRIHLTGRILRAPDPAAARDGRS
;
A
#
# COMPACT_ATOMS: atom_id res chain seq x y z
N MET A 1 20.91 0.58 13.24
CA MET A 1 19.58 1.20 12.95
C MET A 1 18.65 0.87 14.11
N PRO A 2 17.81 1.78 14.61
CA PRO A 2 16.82 1.43 15.63
C PRO A 2 15.92 0.33 15.09
N SER A 3 15.60 -0.66 15.93
CA SER A 3 14.73 -1.77 15.54
C SER A 3 13.33 -1.25 15.19
N LEU A 4 12.58 -1.94 14.31
CA LEU A 4 11.21 -1.59 13.96
C LEU A 4 10.32 -1.48 15.21
N ASN A 5 10.57 -2.34 16.22
CA ASN A 5 9.88 -2.25 17.51
C ASN A 5 10.15 -0.92 18.22
N ALA A 6 11.37 -0.40 18.18
CA ALA A 6 11.70 0.92 18.74
C ALA A 6 11.00 2.06 17.98
N ALA A 7 10.83 1.94 16.66
CA ALA A 7 10.06 2.90 15.86
C ALA A 7 8.57 2.87 16.22
N LEU A 8 7.97 1.68 16.39
CA LEU A 8 6.58 1.53 16.82
C LEU A 8 6.32 2.10 18.22
N VAL A 9 7.21 1.81 19.19
CA VAL A 9 7.13 2.38 20.54
C VAL A 9 7.24 3.90 20.49
N ARG A 10 8.20 4.45 19.73
CA ARG A 10 8.34 5.90 19.53
C ARG A 10 7.05 6.49 18.94
N GLY A 11 6.48 5.84 17.91
CA GLY A 11 5.23 6.23 17.30
C GLY A 11 4.07 6.28 18.29
N ALA A 12 3.95 5.27 19.14
CA ALA A 12 2.93 5.22 20.20
C ALA A 12 3.09 6.37 21.20
N VAL A 13 4.33 6.64 21.64
CA VAL A 13 4.63 7.72 22.59
C VAL A 13 4.42 9.10 21.98
N THR A 14 4.72 9.29 20.70
CA THR A 14 4.61 10.62 20.05
C THR A 14 3.22 10.90 19.46
N SER A 15 2.41 9.89 19.19
CA SER A 15 1.07 10.03 18.60
C SER A 15 0.11 10.95 19.37
N PRO A 16 0.03 10.91 20.72
CA PRO A 16 -0.85 11.80 21.47
C PRO A 16 -0.54 13.31 21.30
N PHE A 17 0.69 13.64 20.94
CA PHE A 17 1.12 15.02 20.72
C PHE A 17 0.93 15.52 19.29
N LYS A 18 0.51 14.64 18.37
CA LYS A 18 0.25 14.97 16.97
C LYS A 18 -1.25 15.18 16.78
N ARG A 19 -1.65 16.35 16.32
CA ARG A 19 -3.05 16.66 15.99
C ARG A 19 -3.24 16.53 14.49
N ALA A 20 -3.97 15.52 14.06
CA ALA A 20 -4.46 15.41 12.70
C ALA A 20 -5.38 16.60 12.37
N GLY A 21 -5.36 17.07 11.11
CA GLY A 21 -6.20 18.19 10.67
C GLY A 21 -5.72 19.57 11.11
N ARG A 22 -4.46 19.71 11.59
CA ARG A 22 -3.89 21.01 11.92
C ARG A 22 -3.79 21.88 10.65
N PRO A 23 -4.36 23.10 10.64
CA PRO A 23 -4.19 24.02 9.52
C PRO A 23 -2.70 24.31 9.25
N GLY A 24 -2.30 24.32 7.97
CA GLY A 24 -0.91 24.56 7.57
C GLY A 24 0.05 23.41 7.89
N ALA A 25 -0.45 22.19 8.19
CA ALA A 25 0.40 21.02 8.34
C ALA A 25 1.14 20.74 7.02
N ALA A 26 2.47 20.81 7.05
CA ALA A 26 3.32 20.51 5.91
C ALA A 26 4.00 19.15 6.07
N LEU A 27 4.24 18.48 4.95
CA LEU A 27 5.06 17.27 4.93
C LEU A 27 6.54 17.63 5.05
N PRO A 28 7.32 16.84 5.81
CA PRO A 28 8.77 16.97 5.77
C PRO A 28 9.29 16.54 4.40
N ALA A 29 10.24 17.28 3.85
CA ALA A 29 10.93 16.94 2.59
C ALA A 29 11.89 15.75 2.72
N ASP A 30 11.91 15.09 3.87
CA ASP A 30 12.83 13.99 4.15
C ASP A 30 12.59 12.79 3.27
N ARG A 31 13.67 12.25 2.73
CA ARG A 31 13.71 10.95 2.07
C ARG A 31 14.50 9.97 2.94
N ALA A 32 13.92 8.82 3.20
CA ALA A 32 14.62 7.75 3.88
C ALA A 32 15.21 6.81 2.84
N VAL A 33 16.54 6.72 2.78
CA VAL A 33 17.24 5.91 1.80
C VAL A 33 17.92 4.72 2.49
N ARG A 34 17.90 3.57 1.83
CA ARG A 34 18.69 2.38 2.14
C ARG A 34 19.40 1.92 0.87
N PRO A 35 20.68 2.26 0.71
CA PRO A 35 21.46 1.81 -0.44
C PRO A 35 21.65 0.29 -0.39
N ALA A 36 21.65 -0.34 -1.56
CA ALA A 36 21.94 -1.77 -1.74
C ALA A 36 21.21 -2.69 -0.74
N ALA A 37 19.87 -2.56 -0.63
CA ALA A 37 19.07 -3.31 0.32
C ALA A 37 19.19 -4.82 0.06
N PRO A 38 19.73 -5.62 1.02
CA PRO A 38 19.83 -7.06 0.84
C PRO A 38 18.45 -7.70 0.90
N ILE A 39 18.21 -8.64 -0.01
CA ILE A 39 17.04 -9.51 -0.02
C ILE A 39 17.43 -10.83 0.63
N ALA A 40 17.07 -10.98 1.91
CA ALA A 40 17.43 -12.16 2.66
C ALA A 40 16.55 -13.36 2.27
N ALA A 41 17.17 -14.50 1.91
CA ALA A 41 16.47 -15.66 1.40
C ALA A 41 15.44 -16.26 2.40
N GLY A 42 15.78 -16.32 3.69
CA GLY A 42 14.89 -16.86 4.72
C GLY A 42 13.58 -16.06 4.88
N PRO A 43 13.63 -14.73 5.12
CA PRO A 43 12.46 -13.88 5.14
C PRO A 43 11.66 -13.91 3.84
N LEU A 44 12.29 -13.90 2.67
CA LEU A 44 11.62 -14.00 1.38
C LEU A 44 10.88 -15.34 1.24
N ALA A 45 11.51 -16.46 1.58
CA ALA A 45 10.87 -17.78 1.55
C ALA A 45 9.67 -17.85 2.51
N SER A 46 9.79 -17.25 3.70
CA SER A 46 8.69 -17.17 4.67
C SER A 46 7.54 -16.31 4.14
N TYR A 47 7.84 -15.19 3.48
CA TYR A 47 6.86 -14.32 2.85
C TYR A 47 6.12 -15.02 1.71
N ARG A 48 6.87 -15.66 0.79
CA ARG A 48 6.27 -16.45 -0.31
C ARG A 48 5.29 -17.49 0.23
N ARG A 49 5.72 -18.27 1.22
CA ARG A 49 4.90 -19.33 1.82
C ARG A 49 3.60 -18.79 2.44
N ILE A 50 3.68 -17.70 3.22
CA ILE A 50 2.48 -17.16 3.89
C ILE A 50 1.53 -16.45 2.94
N CYS A 51 2.04 -15.93 1.81
CA CYS A 51 1.24 -15.27 0.78
C CYS A 51 0.82 -16.21 -0.36
N GLY A 52 1.42 -17.40 -0.50
CA GLY A 52 1.09 -18.38 -1.52
C GLY A 52 1.82 -18.21 -2.85
N PHE A 53 2.92 -17.45 -2.90
CA PHE A 53 3.74 -17.35 -4.11
C PHE A 53 4.60 -18.61 -4.31
N THR A 54 4.58 -19.18 -5.51
CA THR A 54 5.29 -20.43 -5.85
C THR A 54 6.56 -20.21 -6.69
N GLY A 55 6.63 -19.15 -7.49
CA GLY A 55 7.78 -18.87 -8.36
C GLY A 55 9.05 -18.51 -7.57
N PRO A 56 10.20 -19.18 -7.78
CA PRO A 56 11.44 -18.89 -7.06
C PRO A 56 12.26 -17.75 -7.67
N ASP A 57 12.12 -17.50 -8.97
CA ASP A 57 13.09 -16.74 -9.76
C ASP A 57 12.87 -15.24 -9.72
N THR A 58 11.65 -14.79 -9.51
CA THR A 58 11.27 -13.39 -9.49
C THR A 58 10.91 -12.94 -8.07
N LEU A 59 11.12 -11.66 -7.78
CA LEU A 59 10.68 -11.09 -6.52
C LEU A 59 9.17 -10.81 -6.59
N PRO A 60 8.34 -11.32 -5.64
CA PRO A 60 6.92 -11.02 -5.63
C PRO A 60 6.66 -9.51 -5.72
N LEU A 61 5.72 -9.09 -6.56
CA LEU A 61 5.42 -7.68 -6.86
C LEU A 61 5.24 -6.83 -5.59
N THR A 62 4.72 -7.41 -4.52
CA THR A 62 4.47 -6.74 -3.23
C THR A 62 5.68 -6.73 -2.28
N TYR A 63 6.74 -7.49 -2.57
CA TYR A 63 7.84 -7.66 -1.61
C TYR A 63 8.73 -6.42 -1.43
N PRO A 64 9.01 -5.59 -2.46
CA PRO A 64 9.77 -4.35 -2.25
C PRO A 64 9.08 -3.39 -1.28
N HIS A 65 7.73 -3.36 -1.23
CA HIS A 65 6.99 -2.60 -0.22
C HIS A 65 7.33 -3.08 1.21
N VAL A 66 7.45 -4.40 1.41
CA VAL A 66 7.86 -4.99 2.69
C VAL A 66 9.28 -4.58 3.07
N LEU A 67 10.20 -4.57 2.10
CA LEU A 67 11.58 -4.12 2.32
C LEU A 67 11.66 -2.62 2.67
N GLY A 68 10.76 -1.80 2.12
CA GLY A 68 10.63 -0.36 2.38
C GLY A 68 9.92 -0.03 3.69
N PHE A 69 9.14 -0.96 4.25
CA PHE A 69 8.30 -0.72 5.42
C PHE A 69 9.05 -0.16 6.65
N PRO A 70 10.25 -0.63 7.03
CA PRO A 70 11.01 -0.03 8.11
C PRO A 70 11.39 1.44 7.87
N LEU A 71 11.63 1.83 6.62
CA LEU A 71 11.92 3.22 6.24
C LEU A 71 10.65 4.08 6.36
N ALA A 72 9.51 3.58 5.87
CA ALA A 72 8.22 4.25 6.01
C ALA A 72 7.88 4.49 7.48
N MET A 73 8.05 3.47 8.33
CA MET A 73 7.81 3.58 9.77
C MET A 73 8.74 4.59 10.43
N ARG A 74 10.02 4.67 10.03
CA ARG A 74 10.96 5.68 10.52
C ARG A 74 10.48 7.11 10.23
N LEU A 75 9.97 7.36 9.02
CA LEU A 75 9.41 8.66 8.63
C LEU A 75 8.12 8.97 9.38
N MET A 76 7.17 8.07 9.36
CA MET A 76 5.84 8.28 9.97
C MET A 76 5.90 8.45 11.49
N THR A 77 6.89 7.82 12.16
CA THR A 77 7.09 7.98 13.61
C THR A 77 7.96 9.19 13.99
N ALA A 78 8.58 9.88 13.03
CA ALA A 78 9.36 11.08 13.29
C ALA A 78 8.48 12.21 13.89
N ARG A 79 9.06 13.03 14.79
CA ARG A 79 8.31 14.12 15.45
C ARG A 79 7.70 15.10 14.45
N ARG A 80 8.41 15.41 13.38
CA ARG A 80 7.98 16.35 12.33
C ARG A 80 6.93 15.77 11.37
N PHE A 81 6.69 14.45 11.39
CA PHE A 81 5.61 13.90 10.58
C PHE A 81 4.25 14.35 11.15
N PRO A 82 3.36 14.93 10.31
CA PRO A 82 2.20 15.68 10.82
C PRO A 82 1.08 14.82 11.41
N LEU A 83 0.99 13.54 11.02
CA LEU A 83 -0.08 12.64 11.42
C LEU A 83 0.37 11.70 12.56
N PRO A 84 -0.53 11.34 13.50
CA PRO A 84 -0.27 10.29 14.46
C PRO A 84 -0.18 8.95 13.73
N VAL A 85 0.87 8.16 13.98
CA VAL A 85 1.00 6.84 13.36
C VAL A 85 0.02 5.83 13.94
N VAL A 86 -0.33 6.00 15.21
CA VAL A 86 -1.36 5.19 15.88
C VAL A 86 -2.73 5.56 15.33
N GLY A 87 -3.46 4.58 14.84
CA GLY A 87 -4.77 4.79 14.22
C GLY A 87 -4.74 5.15 12.73
N LEU A 88 -3.55 5.24 12.09
CA LEU A 88 -3.47 5.32 10.64
C LEU A 88 -4.07 4.07 9.99
N VAL A 89 -4.92 4.28 9.01
CA VAL A 89 -5.57 3.22 8.24
C VAL A 89 -5.01 3.23 6.83
N HIS A 90 -4.46 2.13 6.39
CA HIS A 90 -4.06 1.93 4.99
C HIS A 90 -5.33 1.84 4.14
N THR A 91 -5.54 2.79 3.23
CA THR A 91 -6.77 2.95 2.45
C THR A 91 -6.64 2.39 1.05
N TRP A 92 -5.46 2.50 0.47
CA TRP A 92 -5.17 2.00 -0.87
C TRP A 92 -3.66 1.84 -1.08
N ILE A 93 -3.32 1.02 -2.07
CA ILE A 93 -1.97 0.93 -2.60
C ILE A 93 -2.01 0.81 -4.12
N GLU A 94 -1.07 1.46 -4.79
CA GLU A 94 -0.75 1.26 -6.19
C GLU A 94 0.71 0.84 -6.30
N ILE A 95 0.98 -0.22 -7.05
CA ILE A 95 2.32 -0.73 -7.29
C ILE A 95 2.54 -0.77 -8.79
N THR A 96 3.66 -0.21 -9.25
CA THR A 96 4.10 -0.28 -10.64
C THR A 96 5.45 -0.97 -10.70
N ARG A 97 5.55 -2.00 -11.55
CA ARG A 97 6.79 -2.67 -11.90
C ARG A 97 7.20 -2.24 -13.30
N HIS A 98 8.30 -1.52 -13.40
CA HIS A 98 8.89 -1.11 -14.67
C HIS A 98 9.78 -2.21 -15.24
N ARG A 99 10.49 -2.92 -14.35
CA ARG A 99 11.32 -4.08 -14.68
C ARG A 99 11.32 -5.10 -13.54
N THR A 100 11.49 -6.37 -13.88
CA THR A 100 11.52 -7.46 -12.89
C THR A 100 12.72 -7.31 -11.95
N LEU A 101 12.48 -7.45 -10.67
CA LEU A 101 13.49 -7.60 -9.63
C LEU A 101 13.67 -9.07 -9.30
N HIS A 102 14.92 -9.46 -9.08
CA HIS A 102 15.32 -10.82 -8.72
C HIS A 102 15.77 -10.90 -7.25
N PRO A 103 15.70 -12.09 -6.63
CA PRO A 103 16.16 -12.28 -5.24
C PRO A 103 17.63 -11.94 -5.02
N THR A 104 18.46 -11.99 -6.06
CA THR A 104 19.89 -11.66 -6.01
C THR A 104 20.19 -10.17 -6.12
N ASP A 105 19.20 -9.37 -6.52
CA ASP A 105 19.36 -7.93 -6.66
C ASP A 105 19.57 -7.24 -5.31
N ARG A 106 20.21 -6.09 -5.34
CA ARG A 106 20.43 -5.22 -4.19
C ARG A 106 19.97 -3.80 -4.51
N PRO A 107 18.65 -3.57 -4.62
CA PRO A 107 18.14 -2.27 -4.98
C PRO A 107 18.43 -1.24 -3.90
N GLU A 108 18.62 0.00 -4.33
CA GLU A 108 18.45 1.15 -3.44
C GLU A 108 16.95 1.35 -3.20
N LEU A 109 16.56 1.43 -1.94
CA LEU A 109 15.19 1.75 -1.54
C LEU A 109 15.13 3.19 -1.05
N THR A 110 14.22 3.97 -1.64
CA THR A 110 13.90 5.33 -1.20
C THR A 110 12.44 5.40 -0.79
N VAL A 111 12.18 5.96 0.41
CA VAL A 111 10.81 6.17 0.91
C VAL A 111 10.63 7.63 1.29
N TYR A 112 9.49 8.22 0.93
CA TYR A 112 9.14 9.60 1.27
C TYR A 112 7.62 9.80 1.32
N ALA A 113 7.19 10.89 1.93
CA ALA A 113 5.80 11.35 1.88
C ALA A 113 5.66 12.31 0.68
N GLU A 114 4.70 12.02 -0.19
CA GLU A 114 4.48 12.76 -1.44
C GLU A 114 3.43 13.85 -1.28
N SER A 115 2.30 13.53 -0.64
CA SER A 115 1.19 14.47 -0.50
C SER A 115 0.44 14.30 0.81
N LEU A 116 -0.21 15.37 1.24
CA LEU A 116 -1.12 15.40 2.37
C LEU A 116 -2.41 16.03 1.88
N ALA A 117 -3.48 15.26 1.83
CA ALA A 117 -4.74 15.67 1.25
C ALA A 117 -5.91 15.58 2.25
N PRO A 118 -6.88 16.51 2.19
CA PRO A 118 -8.12 16.38 2.93
C PRO A 118 -8.89 15.16 2.42
N HIS A 119 -9.51 14.44 3.35
CA HIS A 119 -10.37 13.31 3.08
C HIS A 119 -11.67 13.46 3.89
N ARG A 120 -12.80 12.98 3.38
CA ARG A 120 -14.12 13.09 4.05
C ARG A 120 -14.16 12.56 5.49
N ARG A 121 -13.21 11.74 5.89
CA ARG A 121 -13.07 11.13 7.22
C ARG A 121 -11.82 11.60 7.97
N GLY A 122 -11.11 12.62 7.48
CA GLY A 122 -9.89 13.07 8.09
C GLY A 122 -8.86 13.62 7.12
N THR A 123 -7.60 13.28 7.31
CA THR A 123 -6.48 13.66 6.44
C THR A 123 -5.75 12.41 5.97
N GLU A 124 -5.50 12.33 4.67
CA GLU A 124 -4.75 11.23 4.06
C GLU A 124 -3.35 11.69 3.64
N VAL A 125 -2.36 10.86 3.93
CA VAL A 125 -1.00 11.03 3.42
C VAL A 125 -0.70 9.95 2.39
N THR A 126 -0.06 10.34 1.29
CA THR A 126 0.49 9.41 0.31
C THR A 126 1.97 9.17 0.62
N MET A 127 2.31 7.92 0.86
CA MET A 127 3.69 7.46 1.03
C MET A 127 4.16 6.78 -0.25
N VAL A 128 5.36 7.14 -0.71
CA VAL A 128 5.99 6.53 -1.90
C VAL A 128 7.16 5.67 -1.45
N THR A 129 7.30 4.51 -2.09
CA THR A 129 8.49 3.66 -1.98
C THR A 129 8.99 3.39 -3.39
N GLU A 130 10.25 3.67 -3.64
CA GLU A 130 10.96 3.40 -4.90
C GLU A 130 12.02 2.33 -4.68
N ALA A 131 12.21 1.46 -5.68
CA ALA A 131 13.33 0.53 -5.75
C ALA A 131 14.12 0.78 -7.05
N ARG A 132 15.39 1.17 -6.91
CA ARG A 132 16.30 1.50 -8.02
C ARG A 132 17.48 0.54 -8.04
N LEU A 133 17.94 0.20 -9.23
CA LEU A 133 19.18 -0.55 -9.43
C LEU A 133 20.06 0.22 -10.41
N ALA A 134 21.28 0.53 -10.01
CA ALA A 134 22.21 1.38 -10.79
C ALA A 134 21.58 2.71 -11.25
N GLY A 135 20.73 3.33 -10.42
CA GLY A 135 20.03 4.57 -10.71
C GLY A 135 18.70 4.42 -11.48
N GLU A 136 18.48 3.28 -12.15
CA GLU A 136 17.24 3.00 -12.88
C GLU A 136 16.10 2.66 -11.92
N LEU A 137 14.92 3.25 -12.12
CA LEU A 137 13.69 2.91 -11.37
C LEU A 137 13.10 1.62 -11.91
N LEU A 138 13.13 0.56 -11.11
CA LEU A 138 12.59 -0.75 -11.49
C LEU A 138 11.19 -0.98 -10.94
N TRP A 139 10.90 -0.38 -9.79
CA TRP A 139 9.66 -0.63 -9.07
C TRP A 139 9.30 0.56 -8.18
N GLU A 140 8.03 0.86 -8.07
CA GLU A 140 7.53 1.87 -7.14
C GLU A 140 6.19 1.49 -6.56
N SER A 141 5.86 2.03 -5.38
CA SER A 141 4.51 1.98 -4.83
C SER A 141 4.11 3.33 -4.24
N ARG A 142 2.83 3.64 -4.37
CA ARG A 142 2.14 4.73 -3.67
C ARG A 142 1.10 4.13 -2.75
N SER A 143 1.05 4.58 -1.51
CA SER A 143 0.14 4.07 -0.48
C SER A 143 -0.55 5.21 0.25
N GLY A 144 -1.87 5.19 0.32
CA GLY A 144 -2.67 6.13 1.10
C GLY A 144 -2.83 5.66 2.54
N TYR A 145 -2.51 6.54 3.49
CA TYR A 145 -2.73 6.31 4.92
C TYR A 145 -3.61 7.41 5.49
N LEU A 146 -4.80 7.04 5.97
CA LEU A 146 -5.80 7.94 6.51
C LEU A 146 -5.69 8.06 8.03
N SER A 147 -5.49 9.28 8.51
CA SER A 147 -5.71 9.65 9.90
C SER A 147 -7.14 10.17 10.06
N ARG A 148 -7.98 9.43 10.79
CA ARG A 148 -9.39 9.79 11.00
C ARG A 148 -9.52 10.88 12.04
N HIS A 149 -10.28 11.92 11.71
CA HIS A 149 -10.70 12.99 12.64
C HIS A 149 -11.96 13.67 12.10
N THR A 150 -12.64 14.43 12.94
CA THR A 150 -13.79 15.25 12.52
C THR A 150 -13.32 16.29 11.51
N THR A 151 -13.96 16.32 10.35
CA THR A 151 -13.75 17.36 9.34
C THR A 151 -14.89 18.35 9.42
N HIS A 152 -14.59 19.65 9.54
CA HIS A 152 -15.63 20.67 9.44
C HIS A 152 -15.96 20.89 7.94
N PRO A 153 -17.27 20.97 7.56
CA PRO A 153 -17.66 21.30 6.20
C PRO A 153 -17.36 22.79 5.92
N GLY A 154 -16.17 23.11 5.51
CA GLY A 154 -15.71 24.49 5.25
C GLY A 154 -14.28 24.59 4.74
N THR A 155 -13.51 23.50 4.79
CA THR A 155 -12.10 23.45 4.33
C THR A 155 -11.90 22.69 3.03
N ALA A 156 -12.95 22.43 2.27
CA ALA A 156 -12.80 22.08 0.86
C ALA A 156 -12.42 23.37 0.13
N GLY A 157 -11.11 23.63 0.04
CA GLY A 157 -10.59 24.79 -0.66
C GLY A 157 -11.10 24.83 -2.09
N THR A 158 -11.90 25.82 -2.39
CA THR A 158 -12.10 26.34 -3.73
C THR A 158 -10.70 26.73 -4.22
N ALA A 159 -10.19 26.04 -5.21
CA ALA A 159 -9.02 26.51 -5.94
C ALA A 159 -9.38 27.86 -6.56
N PRO A 160 -8.55 28.90 -6.43
CA PRO A 160 -8.79 30.14 -7.16
C PRO A 160 -8.69 29.84 -8.66
N ASP A 161 -9.65 30.34 -9.42
CA ASP A 161 -9.62 30.36 -10.88
C ASP A 161 -8.29 30.96 -11.37
N PRO A 162 -7.60 30.33 -12.32
CA PRO A 162 -6.42 30.93 -12.90
C PRO A 162 -6.80 32.11 -13.78
N ASP A 163 -6.32 33.29 -13.41
CA ASP A 163 -6.32 34.52 -14.20
C ASP A 163 -5.63 34.25 -15.56
N PRO A 164 -6.23 34.56 -16.70
CA PRO A 164 -5.62 34.36 -18.02
C PRO A 164 -4.57 35.42 -18.32
N GLY A 165 -3.32 35.19 -17.90
CA GLY A 165 -2.14 35.96 -18.31
C GLY A 165 -1.47 35.37 -19.57
N PRO A 166 -0.68 36.16 -20.35
CA PRO A 166 -0.36 35.91 -21.74
C PRO A 166 0.63 34.75 -21.97
N ALA A 167 0.45 34.09 -23.12
CA ALA A 167 1.19 32.94 -23.61
C ALA A 167 2.72 33.15 -23.62
N GLY A 168 3.42 32.29 -22.86
CA GLY A 168 4.87 32.10 -22.91
C GLY A 168 5.17 30.66 -23.27
N THR A 169 5.91 30.47 -24.37
CA THR A 169 6.42 29.17 -24.84
C THR A 169 7.51 28.66 -23.91
N GLY A 170 7.18 27.62 -23.09
CA GLY A 170 8.13 26.88 -22.25
C GLY A 170 7.94 25.38 -22.42
N PRO A 171 8.95 24.53 -22.09
CA PRO A 171 8.93 23.10 -22.40
C PRO A 171 7.81 22.36 -21.64
N THR A 172 7.21 21.40 -22.34
CA THR A 172 6.10 20.55 -21.89
C THR A 172 6.37 19.91 -20.52
N PRO A 173 5.53 20.13 -19.50
CA PRO A 173 5.67 19.44 -18.22
C PRO A 173 5.22 17.99 -18.36
N ALA A 174 5.94 17.11 -17.66
CA ALA A 174 5.58 15.70 -17.49
C ALA A 174 4.16 15.54 -16.93
N PRO A 175 3.43 14.44 -17.24
CA PRO A 175 2.04 14.26 -16.83
C PRO A 175 1.91 14.29 -15.31
N THR A 176 1.26 15.31 -14.80
CA THR A 176 0.84 15.43 -13.40
C THR A 176 -0.25 14.40 -13.14
N HIS A 177 0.05 13.37 -12.36
CA HIS A 177 -0.96 12.45 -11.84
C HIS A 177 -1.84 13.18 -10.84
N THR A 178 -2.93 13.75 -11.34
CA THR A 178 -3.98 14.36 -10.51
C THR A 178 -4.63 13.27 -9.65
N ALA A 179 -4.59 13.43 -8.34
CA ALA A 179 -5.34 12.56 -7.43
C ALA A 179 -6.82 12.58 -7.81
N PRO A 180 -7.50 11.44 -7.98
CA PRO A 180 -8.88 11.41 -8.42
C PRO A 180 -9.79 12.05 -7.36
N ALA A 181 -10.66 12.95 -7.79
CA ALA A 181 -11.69 13.59 -6.98
C ALA A 181 -12.56 12.57 -6.23
N PRO A 182 -13.11 12.91 -5.05
CA PRO A 182 -13.93 12.01 -4.24
C PRO A 182 -15.20 11.63 -4.98
N ARG A 183 -15.23 10.43 -5.53
CA ARG A 183 -16.44 9.88 -6.17
C ARG A 183 -17.36 9.30 -5.09
N ASN A 184 -18.66 9.53 -5.21
CA ASN A 184 -19.69 8.73 -4.52
C ASN A 184 -19.40 7.24 -4.79
N PRO A 185 -19.56 6.34 -3.80
CA PRO A 185 -19.26 4.94 -3.99
C PRO A 185 -20.22 4.36 -5.04
N THR A 186 -19.75 4.32 -6.29
CA THR A 186 -20.40 3.51 -7.33
C THR A 186 -20.41 2.05 -6.82
N PRO A 187 -21.52 1.33 -6.92
CA PRO A 187 -21.57 -0.07 -6.60
C PRO A 187 -20.44 -0.79 -7.36
N VAL A 188 -19.56 -1.46 -6.62
CA VAL A 188 -18.49 -2.24 -7.24
C VAL A 188 -19.12 -3.53 -7.75
N PRO A 189 -19.12 -3.81 -9.05
CA PRO A 189 -19.67 -5.06 -9.58
C PRO A 189 -19.02 -6.25 -8.89
N GLU A 190 -19.81 -7.27 -8.57
CA GLU A 190 -19.28 -8.51 -8.01
C GLU A 190 -18.57 -9.32 -9.10
N LEU A 191 -17.33 -9.68 -8.83
CA LEU A 191 -16.57 -10.58 -9.69
C LEU A 191 -16.96 -12.05 -9.43
N PRO A 192 -16.75 -12.96 -10.41
CA PRO A 192 -17.01 -14.37 -10.23
C PRO A 192 -16.14 -14.96 -9.11
N ALA A 193 -16.73 -15.79 -8.25
CA ALA A 193 -16.02 -16.49 -7.19
C ALA A 193 -15.09 -17.55 -7.81
N VAL A 194 -13.83 -17.56 -7.36
CA VAL A 194 -12.79 -18.47 -7.83
C VAL A 194 -12.42 -19.48 -6.74
N ALA A 195 -12.25 -19.02 -5.50
CA ALA A 195 -11.85 -19.88 -4.39
C ALA A 195 -12.39 -19.37 -3.05
N GLU A 196 -12.48 -20.27 -2.08
CA GLU A 196 -12.78 -19.95 -0.69
C GLU A 196 -11.56 -20.25 0.17
N TRP A 197 -11.19 -19.30 1.03
CA TRP A 197 -10.04 -19.44 1.92
C TRP A 197 -10.46 -19.37 3.38
N ARG A 198 -9.98 -20.35 4.15
CA ARG A 198 -10.09 -20.33 5.62
C ARG A 198 -8.86 -19.68 6.22
N LEU A 199 -9.04 -18.53 6.83
CA LEU A 199 -7.98 -17.72 7.42
C LEU A 199 -7.89 -18.06 8.91
N PRO A 200 -6.73 -18.59 9.39
CA PRO A 200 -6.57 -18.94 10.79
C PRO A 200 -6.41 -17.71 11.68
N GLY A 201 -6.70 -17.84 12.96
CA GLY A 201 -6.61 -16.74 13.93
C GLY A 201 -5.19 -16.25 14.20
N ASP A 202 -4.16 -17.02 13.83
CA ASP A 202 -2.74 -16.66 13.98
C ASP A 202 -2.11 -16.06 12.72
N LEU A 203 -2.90 -15.89 11.64
CA LEU A 203 -2.42 -15.37 10.36
C LEU A 203 -1.67 -14.05 10.52
N GLY A 204 -2.20 -13.13 11.34
CA GLY A 204 -1.58 -11.83 11.58
C GLY A 204 -0.17 -11.97 12.19
N ARG A 205 0.02 -12.87 13.16
CA ARG A 205 1.32 -13.13 13.76
C ARG A 205 2.32 -13.75 12.76
N ARG A 206 1.84 -14.71 11.97
CA ARG A 206 2.64 -15.39 10.93
C ARG A 206 3.10 -14.40 9.85
N TYR A 207 2.18 -13.58 9.35
CA TYR A 207 2.53 -12.55 8.37
C TYR A 207 3.43 -11.48 8.98
N GLY A 208 3.15 -11.01 10.20
CA GLY A 208 3.98 -10.05 10.90
C GLY A 208 5.41 -10.55 11.15
N ALA A 209 5.60 -11.87 11.34
CA ALA A 209 6.93 -12.48 11.42
C ALA A 209 7.68 -12.45 10.07
N ALA A 210 6.96 -12.62 8.95
CA ALA A 210 7.55 -12.65 7.61
C ALA A 210 7.78 -11.26 7.02
N SER A 211 6.89 -10.29 7.29
CA SER A 211 6.93 -8.93 6.73
C SER A 211 7.60 -7.90 7.64
N GLY A 212 7.75 -8.21 8.92
CA GLY A 212 8.18 -7.24 9.93
C GLY A 212 7.05 -6.30 10.43
N ASP A 213 5.88 -6.29 9.82
CA ASP A 213 4.75 -5.49 10.29
C ASP A 213 4.11 -6.14 11.53
N ARG A 214 4.51 -5.64 12.68
CA ARG A 214 4.02 -6.11 13.99
C ARG A 214 3.05 -5.11 14.62
N ASN A 215 2.23 -4.45 13.82
CA ASN A 215 1.19 -3.58 14.36
C ASN A 215 0.25 -4.40 15.29
N PRO A 216 0.04 -3.95 16.54
CA PRO A 216 -0.72 -4.70 17.56
C PRO A 216 -2.12 -5.13 17.14
N ILE A 217 -2.77 -4.40 16.22
CA ILE A 217 -4.12 -4.72 15.73
C ILE A 217 -4.22 -6.07 15.01
N HIS A 218 -3.09 -6.61 14.56
CA HIS A 218 -3.00 -7.86 13.81
C HIS A 218 -2.61 -9.06 14.67
N LEU A 219 -2.07 -8.82 15.87
CA LEU A 219 -1.35 -9.86 16.61
C LEU A 219 -2.21 -10.63 17.59
N TYR A 220 -2.92 -9.93 18.49
CA TYR A 220 -3.66 -10.54 19.58
C TYR A 220 -5.02 -9.90 19.80
N PRO A 221 -6.03 -10.66 20.31
CA PRO A 221 -7.36 -10.13 20.57
C PRO A 221 -7.38 -8.93 21.52
N LEU A 222 -6.57 -9.00 22.60
CA LEU A 222 -6.52 -7.92 23.58
C LEU A 222 -6.00 -6.62 22.96
N THR A 223 -4.89 -6.72 22.21
CA THR A 223 -4.32 -5.53 21.57
C THR A 223 -5.21 -4.98 20.47
N ALA A 224 -5.88 -5.84 19.68
CA ALA A 224 -6.84 -5.39 18.68
C ALA A 224 -8.02 -4.62 19.30
N ARG A 225 -8.54 -5.07 20.46
CA ARG A 225 -9.64 -4.40 21.18
C ARG A 225 -9.25 -3.00 21.66
N LEU A 226 -8.01 -2.79 22.11
CA LEU A 226 -7.52 -1.47 22.51
C LEU A 226 -7.57 -0.45 21.36
N PHE A 227 -7.57 -0.92 20.11
CA PHE A 227 -7.69 -0.10 18.91
C PHE A 227 -9.08 -0.15 18.24
N GLY A 228 -10.09 -0.66 18.96
CA GLY A 228 -11.49 -0.66 18.50
C GLY A 228 -11.87 -1.82 17.57
N PHE A 229 -11.04 -2.85 17.45
CA PHE A 229 -11.37 -4.06 16.70
C PHE A 229 -11.77 -5.19 17.66
N PRO A 230 -12.91 -5.88 17.44
CA PRO A 230 -13.36 -6.94 18.33
C PRO A 230 -12.42 -8.17 18.32
N ARG A 231 -11.66 -8.36 17.24
CA ARG A 231 -10.69 -9.45 17.02
C ARG A 231 -9.51 -8.93 16.18
N PRO A 232 -8.37 -9.65 16.16
CA PRO A 232 -7.28 -9.30 15.23
C PRO A 232 -7.78 -9.24 13.79
N ILE A 233 -7.19 -8.36 13.00
CA ILE A 233 -7.51 -8.22 11.57
C ILE A 233 -6.35 -8.71 10.71
N ALA A 234 -6.63 -9.23 9.53
CA ALA A 234 -5.59 -9.53 8.55
C ALA A 234 -4.89 -8.24 8.11
N HIS A 235 -3.59 -8.33 7.80
CA HIS A 235 -2.87 -7.21 7.21
C HIS A 235 -3.41 -6.93 5.80
N GLY A 236 -3.66 -5.67 5.47
CA GLY A 236 -4.09 -5.29 4.12
C GLY A 236 -3.11 -5.78 3.06
N MET A 237 -1.81 -5.59 3.28
CA MET A 237 -0.79 -6.05 2.33
C MET A 237 -0.72 -7.57 2.18
N TRP A 238 -1.07 -8.35 3.22
CA TRP A 238 -1.24 -9.79 3.05
C TRP A 238 -2.39 -10.11 2.10
N THR A 239 -3.53 -9.42 2.23
CA THR A 239 -4.69 -9.67 1.36
C THR A 239 -4.39 -9.37 -0.10
N VAL A 240 -3.67 -8.27 -0.40
CA VAL A 240 -3.21 -7.95 -1.76
C VAL A 240 -2.25 -9.02 -2.27
N ALA A 241 -1.23 -9.36 -1.47
CA ALA A 241 -0.21 -10.34 -1.85
C ALA A 241 -0.83 -11.72 -2.12
N ARG A 242 -1.79 -12.16 -1.27
CA ARG A 242 -2.45 -13.45 -1.42
C ARG A 242 -3.34 -13.49 -2.68
N CYS A 243 -4.06 -12.40 -2.98
CA CYS A 243 -4.84 -12.30 -4.20
C CYS A 243 -3.95 -12.33 -5.45
N LEU A 244 -2.84 -11.59 -5.43
CA LEU A 244 -1.88 -11.61 -6.55
C LEU A 244 -1.22 -12.97 -6.73
N ALA A 245 -0.91 -13.69 -5.66
CA ALA A 245 -0.35 -15.04 -5.75
C ALA A 245 -1.31 -16.07 -6.38
N GLU A 246 -2.63 -15.82 -6.29
CA GLU A 246 -3.67 -16.65 -6.91
C GLU A 246 -4.03 -16.23 -8.33
N THR A 247 -3.61 -15.02 -8.73
CA THR A 247 -3.81 -14.50 -10.08
C THR A 247 -3.01 -15.35 -11.07
N PRO A 248 -3.59 -15.77 -12.21
CA PRO A 248 -2.81 -16.41 -13.27
C PRO A 248 -1.62 -15.52 -13.67
N GLU A 249 -0.46 -16.15 -13.87
CA GLU A 249 0.77 -15.48 -14.33
C GLU A 249 1.08 -14.19 -13.53
N PRO A 250 1.28 -14.30 -12.19
CA PRO A 250 1.47 -13.14 -11.33
C PRO A 250 2.72 -12.32 -11.70
N ASP A 251 3.66 -12.96 -12.39
CA ASP A 251 4.88 -12.31 -12.86
C ASP A 251 4.67 -11.43 -14.10
N GLU A 252 3.52 -11.48 -14.74
CA GLU A 252 3.16 -10.60 -15.86
C GLU A 252 2.41 -9.35 -15.40
N VAL A 253 1.97 -9.30 -14.14
CA VAL A 253 1.31 -8.11 -13.60
C VAL A 253 2.32 -6.99 -13.44
N HIS A 254 2.16 -5.90 -14.19
CA HIS A 254 3.00 -4.71 -14.12
C HIS A 254 2.44 -3.65 -13.18
N VAL A 255 1.12 -3.49 -13.14
CA VAL A 255 0.48 -2.54 -12.23
C VAL A 255 -0.61 -3.24 -11.45
N VAL A 256 -0.66 -2.99 -10.15
CA VAL A 256 -1.81 -3.32 -9.30
C VAL A 256 -2.23 -2.09 -8.52
N ARG A 257 -3.52 -1.78 -8.58
CA ARG A 257 -4.18 -0.82 -7.70
C ARG A 257 -5.15 -1.58 -6.80
N ALA A 258 -4.98 -1.46 -5.49
CA ALA A 258 -5.83 -2.12 -4.50
C ALA A 258 -6.41 -1.11 -3.51
N ASP A 259 -7.72 -1.20 -3.25
CA ASP A 259 -8.44 -0.37 -2.29
C ASP A 259 -8.94 -1.23 -1.12
N PHE A 260 -8.56 -0.85 0.10
CA PHE A 260 -8.97 -1.53 1.33
C PHE A 260 -10.33 -0.98 1.79
N ARG A 261 -11.39 -1.78 1.65
CA ARG A 261 -12.77 -1.37 1.91
C ARG A 261 -13.21 -1.64 3.34
N ALA A 262 -12.81 -2.79 3.89
CA ALA A 262 -13.18 -3.22 5.23
C ALA A 262 -12.14 -4.17 5.83
N PRO A 263 -11.93 -4.16 7.16
CA PRO A 263 -11.04 -5.12 7.80
C PRO A 263 -11.57 -6.54 7.69
N VAL A 264 -10.67 -7.51 7.50
CA VAL A 264 -10.96 -8.94 7.63
C VAL A 264 -10.65 -9.37 9.06
N LEU A 265 -11.69 -9.65 9.86
CA LEU A 265 -11.56 -10.10 11.24
C LEU A 265 -11.12 -11.57 11.28
N LEU A 266 -10.08 -11.90 12.04
CA LEU A 266 -9.54 -13.26 12.14
C LEU A 266 -10.08 -14.02 13.37
N PRO A 267 -10.34 -15.35 13.27
CA PRO A 267 -10.36 -16.15 12.04
C PRO A 267 -11.55 -15.79 11.15
N ALA A 268 -11.44 -16.10 9.85
CA ALA A 268 -12.48 -15.85 8.87
C ALA A 268 -12.49 -16.89 7.75
N THR A 269 -13.63 -17.02 7.10
CA THR A 269 -13.73 -17.59 5.76
C THR A 269 -14.01 -16.46 4.79
N VAL A 270 -13.23 -16.38 3.71
CA VAL A 270 -13.34 -15.32 2.70
C VAL A 270 -13.40 -15.94 1.31
N THR A 271 -14.15 -15.30 0.43
CA THR A 271 -14.21 -15.66 -0.99
C THR A 271 -13.22 -14.79 -1.77
N TYR A 272 -12.30 -15.41 -2.47
CA TYR A 272 -11.52 -14.80 -3.54
C TYR A 272 -12.34 -14.85 -4.82
N ALA A 273 -12.51 -13.71 -5.44
CA ALA A 273 -13.23 -13.54 -6.71
C ALA A 273 -12.34 -12.76 -7.66
N ALA A 274 -12.28 -13.16 -8.93
CA ALA A 274 -11.37 -12.55 -9.90
C ALA A 274 -11.86 -12.74 -11.32
N ASP A 275 -11.39 -11.84 -12.20
CA ASP A 275 -11.44 -11.94 -13.65
C ASP A 275 -10.08 -11.52 -14.27
N ALA A 276 -10.04 -11.31 -15.57
CA ALA A 276 -8.83 -10.90 -16.28
C ALA A 276 -8.31 -9.51 -15.85
N THR A 277 -9.17 -8.65 -15.28
CA THR A 277 -8.88 -7.23 -15.00
C THR A 277 -8.63 -6.94 -13.53
N GLY A 278 -8.95 -7.88 -12.63
CA GLY A 278 -8.78 -7.62 -11.22
C GLY A 278 -9.31 -8.71 -10.30
N PHE A 279 -9.38 -8.37 -9.03
CA PHE A 279 -9.79 -9.30 -7.97
C PHE A 279 -10.57 -8.61 -6.85
N GLN A 280 -11.30 -9.40 -6.10
CA GLN A 280 -12.01 -9.01 -4.88
C GLN A 280 -11.78 -10.04 -3.77
N LEU A 281 -11.73 -9.56 -2.54
CA LEU A 281 -11.84 -10.41 -1.36
C LEU A 281 -13.09 -10.01 -0.59
N ARG A 282 -13.96 -10.98 -0.32
CA ARG A 282 -15.26 -10.71 0.32
C ARG A 282 -15.65 -11.80 1.31
N SER A 283 -16.50 -11.46 2.26
CA SER A 283 -17.15 -12.41 3.16
C SER A 283 -18.52 -11.90 3.61
N ALA A 284 -19.49 -12.81 3.76
CA ALA A 284 -20.85 -12.48 4.22
C ALA A 284 -21.45 -11.22 3.54
N GLY A 285 -21.35 -11.13 2.21
CA GLY A 285 -21.85 -10.00 1.42
C GLY A 285 -21.08 -8.69 1.56
N ARG A 286 -19.93 -8.69 2.27
CA ARG A 286 -19.09 -7.52 2.45
C ARG A 286 -17.79 -7.63 1.64
N ILE A 287 -17.48 -6.59 0.85
CA ILE A 287 -16.20 -6.48 0.15
C ILE A 287 -15.15 -5.93 1.12
N HIS A 288 -14.04 -6.65 1.27
CA HIS A 288 -12.89 -6.26 2.08
C HIS A 288 -11.81 -5.57 1.27
N LEU A 289 -11.59 -6.06 0.05
CA LEU A 289 -10.55 -5.60 -0.86
C LEU A 289 -11.09 -5.60 -2.29
N THR A 290 -10.72 -4.59 -3.06
CA THR A 290 -10.86 -4.59 -4.52
C THR A 290 -9.50 -4.31 -5.13
N GLY A 291 -9.10 -5.06 -6.14
CA GLY A 291 -7.87 -4.87 -6.89
C GLY A 291 -8.12 -4.78 -8.38
N ARG A 292 -7.39 -3.90 -9.06
CA ARG A 292 -7.29 -3.85 -10.52
C ARG A 292 -5.86 -4.18 -10.91
N ILE A 293 -5.68 -4.93 -11.99
CA ILE A 293 -4.36 -5.29 -12.49
C ILE A 293 -4.22 -4.88 -13.95
N LEU A 294 -3.00 -4.50 -14.32
CA LEU A 294 -2.60 -4.33 -15.71
C LEU A 294 -1.40 -5.26 -15.96
N ARG A 295 -1.48 -6.00 -17.06
CA ARG A 295 -0.38 -6.81 -17.57
C ARG A 295 0.38 -6.06 -18.65
N ALA A 296 1.64 -6.43 -18.89
CA ALA A 296 2.36 -5.97 -20.07
C ALA A 296 1.56 -6.34 -21.33
N PRO A 297 1.57 -5.50 -22.37
CA PRO A 297 1.06 -5.93 -23.66
C PRO A 297 1.85 -7.17 -24.09
N ASP A 298 1.15 -8.19 -24.58
CA ASP A 298 1.77 -9.39 -25.12
C ASP A 298 2.68 -8.97 -26.30
N PRO A 299 4.02 -9.21 -26.21
CA PRO A 299 4.93 -8.89 -27.31
C PRO A 299 4.63 -9.67 -28.60
N ALA A 300 3.89 -10.78 -28.53
CA ALA A 300 3.45 -11.54 -29.69
C ALA A 300 2.29 -10.84 -30.42
N ALA A 301 1.36 -10.21 -29.70
CA ALA A 301 0.26 -9.45 -30.31
C ALA A 301 0.73 -8.21 -31.09
N ALA A 302 1.92 -7.66 -30.76
CA ALA A 302 2.50 -6.54 -31.47
C ALA A 302 3.14 -6.89 -32.82
N ARG A 303 3.33 -8.19 -33.13
CA ARG A 303 3.92 -8.66 -34.39
C ARG A 303 2.90 -8.96 -35.48
N ASP A 304 1.66 -9.29 -35.10
CA ASP A 304 0.59 -9.62 -36.05
C ASP A 304 -0.08 -8.39 -36.67
N GLY A 305 0.19 -7.17 -36.21
CA GLY A 305 -0.35 -5.94 -36.75
C GLY A 305 0.48 -5.30 -37.88
N ARG A 306 1.54 -5.95 -38.38
CA ARG A 306 2.38 -5.50 -39.49
C ARG A 306 2.45 -6.56 -40.60
N SER A 307 1.33 -6.82 -41.21
CA SER A 307 1.26 -7.57 -42.49
C SER A 307 0.49 -6.75 -43.50
#